data_f350a1a35c9b9d8ad605dec8f6f7f768
#
_entry.id   f350a1a35c9b9d8ad605dec8f6f7f768
#
_cell.length_a   1.000
_cell.length_b   1.000
_cell.length_c   1.000
_cell.angle_alpha   90.00
_cell.angle_beta   90.00
_cell.angle_gamma   90.00
#
_symmetry.space_group_name_H-M   'P 1'
#
loop_
_entity.id
_entity.type
_entity.pdbx_description
1 polymer ?
#
loop_
_entity_poly.entity_id
_entity_poly.type
_entity_poly.pdbx_seq_one_letter_code
_entity_poly.pdbx_strand_id
1 'polypeptide(L)'
;MSDYIETNNNDDGIDRRGFLKCMAWTGTGVVYTMAGGIAVSRMLGTARAAEAPAGDFSFVQISDSHIGFNKEANPDVVGTLKLAVAKIKALPKKPDLIIHTGDLSHLSEPEEFDTLSEVLKDTGVSDIFYVPGEHDVISDNGAQYRERFGKGSQGNGWYSMDHRGVHFVGLVNVVGIPEGGLGILGSDQLTWLEKDLSGLSASTPIVVFAHVPLWEVYPQWGWGTNDGAQALSLLKKFGSAAVLNGHIHQVVQKVEGNISFHTAMSTAFPQPAPGTAPKAGPMKVPADKLKTVLGIREVNYVETAHSLATIDSPLASA
;
A
#
# COMPACT_ATOMS: atom_id res chain seq x y z
N MET A 1 -53.47 8.48 -34.73
CA MET A 1 -52.93 9.21 -33.59
C MET A 1 -51.98 8.27 -32.90
N SER A 2 -50.74 8.53 -33.09
CA SER A 2 -49.65 7.65 -32.62
C SER A 2 -49.13 8.21 -31.29
N ASP A 3 -49.34 7.46 -30.21
CA ASP A 3 -48.72 7.77 -28.92
C ASP A 3 -47.30 7.25 -28.96
N TYR A 4 -46.37 8.21 -29.05
CA TYR A 4 -44.95 7.97 -28.83
C TYR A 4 -44.70 7.85 -27.32
N ILE A 5 -44.47 6.65 -26.86
CA ILE A 5 -43.90 6.42 -25.51
C ILE A 5 -42.39 6.64 -25.66
N GLU A 6 -41.89 7.75 -25.14
CA GLU A 6 -40.46 7.93 -24.90
C GLU A 6 -40.01 6.92 -23.83
N THR A 7 -39.40 5.83 -24.27
CA THR A 7 -38.67 4.95 -23.38
C THR A 7 -37.35 5.62 -22.97
N ASN A 8 -37.29 6.13 -21.76
CA ASN A 8 -36.09 6.64 -21.15
C ASN A 8 -35.16 5.47 -20.83
N ASN A 9 -34.31 5.11 -21.80
CA ASN A 9 -33.32 4.03 -21.71
C ASN A 9 -32.11 4.52 -20.85
N ASN A 10 -32.30 4.65 -19.54
CA ASN A 10 -31.25 4.78 -18.53
C ASN A 10 -31.46 3.78 -17.39
N ASP A 11 -31.88 2.58 -17.71
CA ASP A 11 -32.05 1.52 -16.72
C ASP A 11 -30.84 0.59 -16.78
N ASP A 12 -29.68 1.16 -16.37
CA ASP A 12 -28.46 0.40 -16.07
C ASP A 12 -28.43 -0.12 -14.63
N GLY A 13 -29.56 -0.01 -13.91
CA GLY A 13 -29.68 -0.47 -12.53
C GLY A 13 -28.89 0.37 -11.51
N ILE A 14 -28.25 1.44 -11.97
CA ILE A 14 -27.45 2.31 -11.11
C ILE A 14 -28.24 3.59 -10.82
N ASP A 15 -28.80 3.70 -9.61
CA ASP A 15 -29.37 4.96 -9.13
C ASP A 15 -28.25 5.99 -8.93
N ARG A 16 -27.95 6.74 -10.00
CA ARG A 16 -26.92 7.79 -9.99
C ARG A 16 -27.20 8.89 -8.97
N ARG A 17 -28.46 9.15 -8.63
CA ARG A 17 -28.80 10.09 -7.56
C ARG A 17 -28.61 9.47 -6.17
N GLY A 18 -28.92 8.19 -6.01
CA GLY A 18 -28.60 7.43 -4.80
C GLY A 18 -27.11 7.28 -4.63
N PHE A 19 -26.36 7.02 -5.70
CA PHE A 19 -24.91 6.97 -5.68
C PHE A 19 -24.26 8.31 -5.30
N LEU A 20 -24.74 9.43 -5.87
CA LEU A 20 -24.29 10.77 -5.48
C LEU A 20 -24.72 11.16 -4.06
N LYS A 21 -25.87 10.68 -3.58
CA LYS A 21 -26.29 10.85 -2.17
C LYS A 21 -25.45 9.99 -1.23
N CYS A 22 -25.09 8.77 -1.60
CA CYS A 22 -24.13 7.97 -0.84
C CYS A 22 -22.76 8.63 -0.81
N MET A 23 -22.27 9.19 -1.92
CA MET A 23 -21.02 9.95 -1.95
C MET A 23 -21.10 11.22 -1.09
N ALA A 24 -22.24 11.92 -1.06
CA ALA A 24 -22.47 13.05 -0.18
C ALA A 24 -22.59 12.64 1.30
N TRP A 25 -23.05 11.41 1.55
CA TRP A 25 -23.17 10.85 2.91
C TRP A 25 -21.82 10.36 3.45
N THR A 26 -20.89 9.93 2.57
CA THR A 26 -19.50 9.60 2.95
C THR A 26 -18.58 10.83 2.99
N GLY A 27 -19.09 12.02 2.68
CA GLY A 27 -18.39 13.31 2.90
C GLY A 27 -17.21 13.59 1.98
N THR A 28 -16.78 12.69 1.10
CA THR A 28 -15.66 12.91 0.19
C THR A 28 -15.82 12.12 -1.10
N GLY A 29 -16.10 12.82 -2.19
CA GLY A 29 -15.93 12.28 -3.53
C GLY A 29 -14.45 12.33 -3.90
N VAL A 30 -13.82 11.18 -4.09
CA VAL A 30 -12.49 11.10 -4.69
C VAL A 30 -12.67 10.97 -6.20
N VAL A 31 -12.27 11.99 -6.95
CA VAL A 31 -12.25 11.94 -8.42
C VAL A 31 -10.85 11.58 -8.86
N TYR A 32 -10.73 10.45 -9.51
CA TYR A 32 -9.50 10.04 -10.17
C TYR A 32 -9.44 10.69 -11.56
N THR A 33 -8.45 11.53 -11.80
CA THR A 33 -8.16 12.04 -13.14
C THR A 33 -6.85 11.44 -13.63
N MET A 34 -6.89 10.89 -14.84
CA MET A 34 -5.70 10.41 -15.54
C MET A 34 -5.03 11.60 -16.25
N ALA A 35 -3.87 12.02 -15.78
CA ALA A 35 -3.03 12.98 -16.49
C ALA A 35 -1.67 12.32 -16.76
N GLY A 36 -1.38 12.09 -18.05
CA GLY A 36 -0.09 11.52 -18.46
C GLY A 36 0.17 10.08 -18.03
N GLY A 37 -0.88 9.26 -17.81
CA GLY A 37 -0.76 7.86 -17.40
C GLY A 37 -0.61 7.64 -15.89
N ILE A 38 -0.67 8.70 -15.09
CA ILE A 38 -0.61 8.64 -13.64
C ILE A 38 -2.00 8.94 -13.07
N ALA A 39 -2.52 8.05 -12.21
CA ALA A 39 -3.75 8.31 -11.48
C ALA A 39 -3.49 9.37 -10.40
N VAL A 40 -4.04 10.56 -10.58
CA VAL A 40 -4.00 11.63 -9.58
C VAL A 40 -5.37 11.68 -8.90
N SER A 41 -5.44 11.34 -7.62
CA SER A 41 -6.65 11.54 -6.84
C SER A 41 -6.69 12.99 -6.33
N ARG A 42 -7.76 13.70 -6.64
CA ARG A 42 -8.04 15.01 -6.03
C ARG A 42 -9.31 14.93 -5.18
N MET A 43 -9.22 15.36 -3.95
CA MET A 43 -10.42 15.62 -3.15
C MET A 43 -11.17 16.82 -3.75
N LEU A 44 -12.41 16.62 -4.17
CA LEU A 44 -13.33 17.70 -4.48
C LEU A 44 -14.03 18.15 -3.19
N GLY A 45 -13.36 19.01 -2.46
CA GLY A 45 -13.97 19.80 -1.41
C GLY A 45 -13.30 21.16 -1.43
N THR A 46 -14.07 22.24 -1.41
CA THR A 46 -13.57 23.58 -1.09
C THR A 46 -13.16 23.58 0.38
N ALA A 47 -12.10 22.86 0.71
CA ALA A 47 -11.49 22.96 2.02
C ALA A 47 -10.69 24.27 2.05
N ARG A 48 -11.29 25.31 2.61
CA ARG A 48 -10.52 26.26 3.39
C ARG A 48 -9.62 25.42 4.28
N ALA A 49 -8.34 25.77 4.40
CA ALA A 49 -7.44 25.19 5.39
C ALA A 49 -8.02 25.47 6.79
N ALA A 50 -8.96 24.63 7.22
CA ALA A 50 -9.38 24.56 8.60
C ALA A 50 -8.28 23.73 9.30
N GLU A 51 -7.89 24.15 10.49
CA GLU A 51 -7.07 23.31 11.37
C GLU A 51 -7.69 21.91 11.38
N ALA A 52 -6.86 20.89 11.10
CA ALA A 52 -7.32 19.50 11.04
C ALA A 52 -8.01 19.15 12.36
N PRO A 53 -9.20 18.51 12.35
CA PRO A 53 -9.87 18.09 13.56
C PRO A 53 -8.95 17.28 14.46
N ALA A 54 -9.15 17.37 15.79
CA ALA A 54 -8.39 16.57 16.74
C ALA A 54 -8.65 15.08 16.44
N GLY A 55 -7.61 14.35 15.95
CA GLY A 55 -7.73 12.95 15.53
C GLY A 55 -7.21 12.66 14.13
N ASP A 56 -7.22 13.65 13.24
CA ASP A 56 -6.62 13.51 11.91
C ASP A 56 -5.11 13.30 12.02
N PHE A 57 -4.61 12.41 11.18
CA PHE A 57 -3.18 12.15 11.08
C PHE A 57 -2.79 11.79 9.64
N SER A 58 -1.49 11.83 9.38
CA SER A 58 -0.96 11.40 8.10
C SER A 58 0.18 10.41 8.28
N PHE A 59 0.31 9.51 7.35
CA PHE A 59 1.45 8.61 7.28
C PHE A 59 1.95 8.49 5.85
N VAL A 60 3.15 7.93 5.69
CA VAL A 60 3.73 7.66 4.39
C VAL A 60 3.90 6.16 4.21
N GLN A 61 3.49 5.64 3.06
CA GLN A 61 3.88 4.32 2.59
C GLN A 61 5.08 4.45 1.67
N ILE A 62 6.13 3.68 1.95
CA ILE A 62 7.25 3.38 1.05
C ILE A 62 7.32 1.88 0.84
N SER A 63 7.93 1.43 -0.25
CA SER A 63 7.96 0.02 -0.58
C SER A 63 9.15 -0.33 -1.47
N ASP A 64 9.55 -1.59 -1.44
CA ASP A 64 10.44 -2.19 -2.42
C ASP A 64 11.74 -1.40 -2.58
N SER A 65 12.45 -1.20 -1.47
CA SER A 65 13.70 -0.43 -1.46
C SER A 65 14.89 -1.23 -1.98
N HIS A 66 14.83 -2.56 -1.90
CA HIS A 66 15.81 -3.50 -2.44
C HIS A 66 17.26 -3.06 -2.21
N ILE A 67 17.60 -2.64 -0.99
CA ILE A 67 18.97 -2.27 -0.65
C ILE A 67 19.91 -3.45 -0.96
N GLY A 68 20.97 -3.19 -1.70
CA GLY A 68 21.88 -4.21 -2.24
C GLY A 68 21.72 -4.45 -3.75
N PHE A 69 20.57 -4.10 -4.34
CA PHE A 69 20.41 -4.16 -5.80
C PHE A 69 21.30 -3.12 -6.49
N ASN A 70 22.03 -3.53 -7.55
CA ASN A 70 23.00 -2.69 -8.26
C ASN A 70 23.07 -2.97 -9.76
N LYS A 71 21.97 -3.46 -10.38
CA LYS A 71 21.94 -3.80 -11.80
C LYS A 71 21.40 -2.64 -12.63
N GLU A 72 21.37 -2.82 -13.97
CA GLU A 72 21.03 -1.79 -14.96
C GLU A 72 19.70 -1.05 -14.74
N ALA A 73 18.71 -1.69 -14.11
CA ALA A 73 17.41 -1.04 -13.85
C ALA A 73 17.56 0.13 -12.87
N ASN A 74 18.43 0.01 -11.88
CA ASN A 74 18.87 1.10 -11.00
C ASN A 74 20.21 0.72 -10.34
N PRO A 75 21.33 1.29 -10.74
CA PRO A 75 22.62 0.99 -10.11
C PRO A 75 22.83 1.67 -8.75
N ASP A 76 21.91 2.55 -8.32
CA ASP A 76 22.00 3.31 -7.05
C ASP A 76 20.65 3.39 -6.33
N VAL A 77 20.21 2.25 -5.78
CA VAL A 77 18.97 2.18 -4.99
C VAL A 77 19.06 2.95 -3.68
N VAL A 78 20.25 3.07 -3.10
CA VAL A 78 20.47 3.89 -1.90
C VAL A 78 20.23 5.36 -2.22
N GLY A 79 20.73 5.83 -3.37
CA GLY A 79 20.48 7.20 -3.82
C GLY A 79 19.02 7.50 -4.07
N THR A 80 18.27 6.56 -4.68
CA THR A 80 16.83 6.76 -4.88
C THR A 80 16.03 6.68 -3.58
N LEU A 81 16.41 5.83 -2.62
CA LEU A 81 15.82 5.84 -1.28
C LEU A 81 16.09 7.16 -0.55
N LYS A 82 17.30 7.73 -0.65
CA LYS A 82 17.60 9.07 -0.09
C LYS A 82 16.74 10.16 -0.72
N LEU A 83 16.40 10.07 -2.01
CA LEU A 83 15.44 11.00 -2.64
C LEU A 83 14.02 10.82 -2.08
N ALA A 84 13.59 9.59 -1.80
CA ALA A 84 12.32 9.34 -1.12
C ALA A 84 12.31 9.97 0.28
N VAL A 85 13.38 9.79 1.06
CA VAL A 85 13.55 10.44 2.37
C VAL A 85 13.50 11.96 2.26
N ALA A 86 14.22 12.55 1.30
CA ALA A 86 14.19 14.00 1.07
C ALA A 86 12.78 14.50 0.74
N LYS A 87 12.03 13.72 -0.05
CA LYS A 87 10.65 14.02 -0.39
C LYS A 87 9.72 13.95 0.84
N ILE A 88 9.90 12.94 1.71
CA ILE A 88 9.16 12.83 2.97
C ILE A 88 9.43 14.04 3.87
N LYS A 89 10.68 14.47 3.97
CA LYS A 89 11.08 15.67 4.76
C LYS A 89 10.52 16.96 4.19
N ALA A 90 10.25 17.02 2.88
CA ALA A 90 9.70 18.18 2.20
C ALA A 90 8.17 18.25 2.25
N LEU A 91 7.48 17.27 2.83
CA LEU A 91 6.04 17.31 3.00
C LEU A 91 5.61 18.51 3.85
N PRO A 92 4.47 19.15 3.53
CA PRO A 92 3.97 20.31 4.28
C PRO A 92 3.76 20.03 5.77
N LYS A 93 3.40 18.77 6.09
CA LYS A 93 3.27 18.27 7.46
C LYS A 93 4.12 17.01 7.59
N LYS A 94 4.91 16.94 8.67
CA LYS A 94 5.66 15.73 9.01
C LYS A 94 4.65 14.59 9.24
N PRO A 95 4.80 13.43 8.59
CA PRO A 95 3.92 12.28 8.84
C PRO A 95 4.10 11.77 10.27
N ASP A 96 3.01 11.28 10.85
CA ASP A 96 3.00 10.73 12.20
C ASP A 96 3.75 9.39 12.25
N LEU A 97 3.67 8.59 11.17
CA LEU A 97 4.37 7.31 11.04
C LEU A 97 4.72 7.00 9.57
N ILE A 98 5.58 6.01 9.38
CA ILE A 98 5.91 5.44 8.06
C ILE A 98 5.58 3.96 8.08
N ILE A 99 5.02 3.44 6.97
CA ILE A 99 4.85 2.02 6.71
C ILE A 99 5.73 1.63 5.54
N HIS A 100 6.60 0.64 5.73
CA HIS A 100 7.36 0.02 4.65
C HIS A 100 6.75 -1.35 4.31
N THR A 101 6.25 -1.48 3.08
CA THR A 101 5.48 -2.65 2.65
C THR A 101 6.35 -3.76 2.01
N GLY A 102 7.56 -3.96 2.53
CA GLY A 102 8.42 -5.10 2.21
C GLY A 102 9.46 -4.87 1.13
N ASP A 103 10.29 -5.88 0.90
CA ASP A 103 11.49 -5.83 0.07
C ASP A 103 12.42 -4.68 0.49
N LEU A 104 12.78 -4.72 1.77
CA LEU A 104 13.69 -3.77 2.41
C LEU A 104 15.10 -3.96 1.85
N SER A 105 15.55 -5.22 1.86
CA SER A 105 16.82 -5.72 1.36
C SER A 105 16.64 -6.39 -0.01
N HIS A 106 17.74 -6.73 -0.67
CA HIS A 106 17.71 -7.49 -1.91
C HIS A 106 18.10 -8.96 -1.74
N LEU A 107 18.98 -9.26 -0.79
CA LEU A 107 19.50 -10.62 -0.55
C LEU A 107 19.40 -11.05 0.91
N SER A 108 18.66 -10.34 1.76
CA SER A 108 18.56 -10.56 3.21
C SER A 108 19.89 -10.44 3.94
N GLU A 109 20.85 -9.69 3.41
CA GLU A 109 22.13 -9.50 4.09
C GLU A 109 22.01 -8.48 5.23
N PRO A 110 22.70 -8.71 6.37
CA PRO A 110 22.66 -7.80 7.53
C PRO A 110 22.92 -6.33 7.18
N GLU A 111 23.93 -6.08 6.34
CA GLU A 111 24.36 -4.74 5.95
C GLU A 111 23.32 -4.01 5.09
N GLU A 112 22.48 -4.75 4.37
CA GLU A 112 21.38 -4.19 3.58
C GLU A 112 20.31 -3.62 4.50
N PHE A 113 19.90 -4.37 5.53
CA PHE A 113 18.96 -3.91 6.55
C PHE A 113 19.49 -2.74 7.37
N ASP A 114 20.79 -2.79 7.74
CA ASP A 114 21.42 -1.73 8.51
C ASP A 114 21.50 -0.43 7.69
N THR A 115 21.84 -0.54 6.40
CA THR A 115 21.85 0.60 5.46
C THR A 115 20.45 1.21 5.30
N LEU A 116 19.40 0.38 5.11
CA LEU A 116 18.03 0.86 5.06
C LEU A 116 17.68 1.66 6.31
N SER A 117 17.94 1.06 7.49
CA SER A 117 17.63 1.67 8.78
C SER A 117 18.33 3.01 8.96
N GLU A 118 19.60 3.10 8.55
CA GLU A 118 20.37 4.34 8.65
C GLU A 118 19.79 5.44 7.74
N VAL A 119 19.44 5.11 6.50
CA VAL A 119 18.84 6.07 5.57
C VAL A 119 17.46 6.54 6.05
N LEU A 120 16.65 5.64 6.60
CA LEU A 120 15.30 5.99 7.07
C LEU A 120 15.32 6.86 8.35
N LYS A 121 16.34 6.78 9.19
CA LYS A 121 16.50 7.69 10.35
C LYS A 121 16.49 9.16 9.94
N ASP A 122 17.01 9.47 8.75
CA ASP A 122 17.06 10.84 8.24
C ASP A 122 15.68 11.44 7.96
N THR A 123 14.61 10.65 7.90
CA THR A 123 13.23 11.16 7.84
C THR A 123 12.87 11.95 9.10
N GLY A 124 13.51 11.64 10.23
CA GLY A 124 13.18 12.14 11.54
C GLY A 124 11.84 11.63 12.08
N VAL A 125 11.18 10.69 11.40
CA VAL A 125 9.98 10.00 11.90
C VAL A 125 10.42 8.84 12.79
N SER A 126 9.90 8.80 14.02
CA SER A 126 10.28 7.77 15.00
C SER A 126 9.56 6.44 14.79
N ASP A 127 8.30 6.52 14.38
CA ASP A 127 7.42 5.36 14.25
C ASP A 127 7.44 4.86 12.82
N ILE A 128 8.27 3.85 12.57
CA ILE A 128 8.37 3.17 11.26
C ILE A 128 7.97 1.72 11.46
N PHE A 129 6.97 1.28 10.72
CA PHE A 129 6.42 -0.06 10.76
C PHE A 129 6.76 -0.81 9.47
N TYR A 130 7.07 -2.09 9.61
CA TYR A 130 7.59 -2.90 8.52
C TYR A 130 6.80 -4.19 8.38
N VAL A 131 6.70 -4.71 7.16
CA VAL A 131 6.46 -6.13 6.87
C VAL A 131 7.56 -6.60 5.93
N PRO A 132 7.98 -7.87 5.96
CA PRO A 132 8.99 -8.36 5.04
C PRO A 132 8.41 -8.59 3.65
N GLY A 133 9.23 -8.40 2.61
CA GLY A 133 9.02 -8.97 1.30
C GLY A 133 9.75 -10.30 1.11
N GLU A 134 9.59 -10.93 -0.05
CA GLU A 134 10.26 -12.21 -0.34
C GLU A 134 11.79 -12.08 -0.35
N HIS A 135 12.31 -10.92 -0.73
CA HIS A 135 13.74 -10.64 -0.70
C HIS A 135 14.31 -10.51 0.71
N ASP A 136 13.48 -10.25 1.71
CA ASP A 136 13.89 -10.11 3.11
C ASP A 136 13.97 -11.45 3.86
N VAL A 137 13.56 -12.55 3.21
CA VAL A 137 13.46 -13.87 3.83
C VAL A 137 14.24 -14.96 3.10
N ILE A 138 14.96 -14.61 2.02
CA ILE A 138 15.63 -15.55 1.12
C ILE A 138 16.67 -16.40 1.86
N SER A 139 17.53 -15.77 2.66
CA SER A 139 18.71 -16.42 3.21
C SER A 139 18.43 -17.29 4.45
N ASP A 140 17.42 -16.90 5.26
CA ASP A 140 17.24 -17.45 6.61
C ASP A 140 15.77 -17.52 7.07
N ASN A 141 14.83 -17.55 6.15
CA ASN A 141 13.40 -17.48 6.43
C ASN A 141 13.01 -16.29 7.30
N GLY A 142 13.70 -15.15 7.11
CA GLY A 142 13.41 -13.88 7.76
C GLY A 142 13.90 -13.76 9.21
N ALA A 143 14.87 -14.58 9.65
CA ALA A 143 15.43 -14.44 11.00
C ALA A 143 16.11 -13.08 11.19
N GLN A 144 16.94 -12.64 10.23
CA GLN A 144 17.60 -11.33 10.24
C GLN A 144 16.59 -10.18 10.23
N TYR A 145 15.52 -10.30 9.45
CA TYR A 145 14.42 -9.34 9.45
C TYR A 145 13.75 -9.25 10.83
N ARG A 146 13.36 -10.42 11.41
CA ARG A 146 12.68 -10.44 12.72
C ARG A 146 13.55 -9.94 13.87
N GLU A 147 14.84 -10.17 13.81
CA GLU A 147 15.79 -9.67 14.82
C GLU A 147 15.77 -8.13 14.87
N ARG A 148 15.70 -7.46 13.71
CA ARG A 148 15.76 -5.99 13.59
C ARG A 148 14.40 -5.31 13.73
N PHE A 149 13.39 -5.88 13.10
CA PHE A 149 12.08 -5.22 12.90
C PHE A 149 10.92 -5.98 13.56
N GLY A 150 11.13 -7.21 14.01
CA GLY A 150 10.08 -8.08 14.55
C GLY A 150 9.77 -7.89 16.04
N LYS A 151 10.30 -6.85 16.70
CA LYS A 151 10.05 -6.66 18.13
C LYS A 151 8.54 -6.49 18.41
N GLY A 152 7.98 -7.38 19.23
CA GLY A 152 6.56 -7.38 19.56
C GLY A 152 5.66 -8.09 18.56
N SER A 153 6.20 -8.58 17.46
CA SER A 153 5.46 -9.36 16.48
C SER A 153 5.26 -10.82 16.93
N GLN A 154 4.42 -11.55 16.21
CA GLN A 154 4.13 -12.97 16.44
C GLN A 154 4.52 -13.81 15.20
N GLY A 155 4.70 -15.10 15.38
CA GLY A 155 5.00 -16.05 14.32
C GLY A 155 6.14 -15.59 13.42
N ASN A 156 5.87 -15.45 12.14
CA ASN A 156 6.85 -15.01 11.15
C ASN A 156 7.01 -13.48 11.08
N GLY A 157 6.43 -12.73 12.02
CA GLY A 157 6.61 -11.29 12.09
C GLY A 157 5.31 -10.48 11.91
N TRP A 158 4.13 -11.11 11.99
CA TRP A 158 2.85 -10.38 11.93
C TRP A 158 2.49 -9.72 13.27
N TYR A 159 1.75 -8.62 13.21
CA TYR A 159 1.37 -7.83 14.38
C TYR A 159 0.20 -6.88 14.07
N SER A 160 -0.37 -6.31 15.12
CA SER A 160 -1.30 -5.19 15.02
C SER A 160 -0.94 -4.07 15.97
N MET A 161 -1.46 -2.90 15.70
CA MET A 161 -1.30 -1.72 16.55
C MET A 161 -2.46 -0.75 16.33
N ASP A 162 -2.74 0.07 17.32
CA ASP A 162 -3.71 1.16 17.22
C ASP A 162 -3.00 2.51 17.14
N HIS A 163 -3.46 3.36 16.24
CA HIS A 163 -3.00 4.74 16.16
C HIS A 163 -4.19 5.67 15.92
N ARG A 164 -4.48 6.55 16.86
CA ARG A 164 -5.57 7.55 16.80
C ARG A 164 -6.90 6.98 16.30
N GLY A 165 -7.31 5.84 16.86
CA GLY A 165 -8.60 5.21 16.55
C GLY A 165 -8.65 4.37 15.27
N VAL A 166 -7.54 4.28 14.53
CA VAL A 166 -7.37 3.36 13.40
C VAL A 166 -6.61 2.13 13.85
N HIS A 167 -7.10 0.96 13.50
CA HIS A 167 -6.44 -0.31 13.76
C HIS A 167 -5.59 -0.74 12.55
N PHE A 168 -4.28 -0.87 12.78
CA PHE A 168 -3.30 -1.26 11.78
C PHE A 168 -2.91 -2.72 11.96
N VAL A 169 -2.83 -3.46 10.85
CA VAL A 169 -2.49 -4.88 10.85
C VAL A 169 -1.38 -5.15 9.83
N GLY A 170 -0.20 -5.50 10.30
CA GLY A 170 0.92 -5.96 9.46
C GLY A 170 0.87 -7.47 9.28
N LEU A 171 0.65 -7.93 8.05
CA LEU A 171 0.60 -9.35 7.70
C LEU A 171 1.86 -9.78 6.95
N VAL A 172 2.30 -11.01 7.18
CA VAL A 172 3.45 -11.62 6.51
C VAL A 172 2.96 -12.73 5.60
N ASN A 173 3.20 -12.60 4.29
CA ASN A 173 2.72 -13.53 3.29
C ASN A 173 3.80 -14.02 2.33
N VAL A 174 5.07 -13.93 2.74
CA VAL A 174 6.24 -14.25 1.89
C VAL A 174 7.10 -15.41 2.41
N VAL A 175 6.82 -15.92 3.60
CA VAL A 175 7.64 -17.02 4.20
C VAL A 175 7.21 -18.37 3.65
N GLY A 176 8.17 -19.13 3.12
CA GLY A 176 7.93 -20.50 2.62
C GLY A 176 7.24 -20.57 1.25
N ILE A 177 7.16 -19.46 0.51
CA ILE A 177 6.66 -19.47 -0.86
C ILE A 177 7.78 -19.85 -1.84
N PRO A 178 7.48 -20.58 -2.93
CA PRO A 178 8.45 -20.83 -4.00
C PRO A 178 8.73 -19.52 -4.77
N GLU A 179 9.89 -19.44 -5.42
CA GLU A 179 10.24 -18.30 -6.29
C GLU A 179 9.15 -18.07 -7.35
N GLY A 180 8.65 -16.83 -7.42
CA GLY A 180 7.55 -16.46 -8.33
C GLY A 180 6.19 -17.06 -7.95
N GLY A 181 6.06 -17.69 -6.78
CA GLY A 181 4.81 -18.23 -6.27
C GLY A 181 3.90 -17.16 -5.66
N LEU A 182 2.64 -17.53 -5.48
CA LEU A 182 1.68 -16.69 -4.76
C LEU A 182 2.06 -16.60 -3.28
N GLY A 183 1.79 -15.44 -2.68
CA GLY A 183 1.88 -15.25 -1.25
C GLY A 183 0.98 -16.21 -0.47
N ILE A 184 1.31 -16.47 0.77
CA ILE A 184 0.52 -17.31 1.68
C ILE A 184 0.58 -16.77 3.11
N LEU A 185 -0.56 -16.62 3.76
CA LEU A 185 -0.66 -16.19 5.17
C LEU A 185 -0.53 -17.39 6.12
N GLY A 186 -1.19 -18.48 5.77
CA GLY A 186 -1.25 -19.70 6.58
C GLY A 186 -2.27 -19.67 7.71
N SER A 187 -2.62 -20.85 8.21
CA SER A 187 -3.71 -21.04 9.20
C SER A 187 -3.48 -20.30 10.52
N ASP A 188 -2.24 -20.28 11.00
CA ASP A 188 -1.92 -19.69 12.30
C ASP A 188 -2.12 -18.17 12.29
N GLN A 189 -1.64 -17.51 11.23
CA GLN A 189 -1.82 -16.08 11.06
C GLN A 189 -3.29 -15.71 10.80
N LEU A 190 -4.01 -16.50 10.01
CA LEU A 190 -5.44 -16.29 9.77
C LEU A 190 -6.26 -16.45 11.06
N THR A 191 -5.95 -17.44 11.88
CA THR A 191 -6.59 -17.63 13.20
C THR A 191 -6.27 -16.46 14.14
N TRP A 192 -5.01 -16.00 14.15
CA TRP A 192 -4.62 -14.83 14.91
C TRP A 192 -5.37 -13.57 14.43
N LEU A 193 -5.44 -13.33 13.11
CA LEU A 193 -6.14 -12.19 12.52
C LEU A 193 -7.63 -12.18 12.89
N GLU A 194 -8.30 -13.33 12.82
CA GLU A 194 -9.69 -13.45 13.23
C GLU A 194 -9.87 -13.07 14.69
N LYS A 195 -9.00 -13.56 15.58
CA LYS A 195 -9.04 -13.22 17.01
C LYS A 195 -8.77 -11.75 17.25
N ASP A 196 -7.77 -11.17 16.59
CA ASP A 196 -7.37 -9.77 16.70
C ASP A 196 -8.53 -8.84 16.33
N LEU A 197 -9.17 -9.11 15.21
CA LEU A 197 -10.29 -8.33 14.72
C LEU A 197 -11.61 -8.58 15.49
N SER A 198 -11.75 -9.70 16.22
CA SER A 198 -13.03 -10.13 16.78
C SER A 198 -13.62 -9.15 17.81
N GLY A 199 -12.75 -8.48 18.59
CA GLY A 199 -13.15 -7.53 19.63
C GLY A 199 -13.42 -6.10 19.14
N LEU A 200 -13.15 -5.81 17.85
CA LEU A 200 -13.28 -4.46 17.32
C LEU A 200 -14.70 -4.14 16.86
N SER A 201 -15.10 -2.89 17.07
CA SER A 201 -16.36 -2.34 16.54
C SER A 201 -16.35 -2.36 15.02
N ALA A 202 -17.51 -2.61 14.41
CA ALA A 202 -17.68 -2.48 12.96
C ALA A 202 -17.39 -1.05 12.42
N SER A 203 -17.43 -0.04 13.28
CA SER A 203 -17.07 1.33 12.95
C SER A 203 -15.57 1.63 13.06
N THR A 204 -14.75 0.70 13.57
CA THR A 204 -13.29 0.88 13.63
C THR A 204 -12.71 0.85 12.23
N PRO A 205 -12.01 1.90 11.77
CA PRO A 205 -11.30 1.88 10.51
C PRO A 205 -10.11 0.91 10.58
N ILE A 206 -9.92 0.11 9.53
CA ILE A 206 -8.86 -0.90 9.48
C ILE A 206 -7.87 -0.57 8.36
N VAL A 207 -6.59 -0.60 8.66
CA VAL A 207 -5.51 -0.55 7.66
C VAL A 207 -4.72 -1.85 7.74
N VAL A 208 -4.80 -2.66 6.70
CA VAL A 208 -3.98 -3.88 6.56
C VAL A 208 -2.82 -3.57 5.62
N PHE A 209 -1.63 -3.99 5.97
CA PHE A 209 -0.48 -3.89 5.07
C PHE A 209 0.26 -5.23 5.03
N ALA A 210 0.62 -5.65 3.83
CA ALA A 210 1.38 -6.85 3.53
C ALA A 210 2.21 -6.61 2.27
N HIS A 211 3.23 -7.42 2.02
CA HIS A 211 4.05 -7.22 0.83
C HIS A 211 3.31 -7.61 -0.44
N VAL A 212 3.05 -8.89 -0.64
CA VAL A 212 2.31 -9.39 -1.81
C VAL A 212 0.83 -8.97 -1.70
N PRO A 213 0.20 -8.48 -2.80
CA PRO A 213 -1.22 -8.14 -2.80
C PRO A 213 -2.10 -9.27 -2.24
N LEU A 214 -3.04 -8.92 -1.34
CA LEU A 214 -3.98 -9.89 -0.77
C LEU A 214 -5.04 -10.37 -1.77
N TRP A 215 -5.13 -9.73 -2.94
CA TRP A 215 -6.01 -10.13 -4.04
C TRP A 215 -5.17 -10.54 -5.26
N GLU A 216 -5.74 -11.33 -6.15
CA GLU A 216 -5.07 -11.75 -7.37
C GLU A 216 -5.00 -10.59 -8.38
N VAL A 217 -3.81 -10.02 -8.57
CA VAL A 217 -3.53 -9.01 -9.61
C VAL A 217 -3.11 -9.71 -10.90
N TYR A 218 -2.12 -10.59 -10.82
CA TYR A 218 -1.61 -11.38 -11.93
C TYR A 218 -0.94 -12.67 -11.43
N PRO A 219 -1.70 -13.75 -11.18
CA PRO A 219 -1.21 -14.96 -10.54
C PRO A 219 -0.04 -15.63 -11.26
N GLN A 220 0.04 -15.49 -12.59
CA GLN A 220 1.13 -16.05 -13.40
C GLN A 220 2.51 -15.50 -13.06
N TRP A 221 2.57 -14.34 -12.39
CA TRP A 221 3.80 -13.73 -11.91
C TRP A 221 3.91 -13.74 -10.37
N GLY A 222 3.10 -14.52 -9.68
CA GLY A 222 3.06 -14.52 -8.22
C GLY A 222 2.39 -13.29 -7.60
N TRP A 223 1.70 -12.47 -8.40
CA TRP A 223 1.08 -11.24 -7.94
C TRP A 223 -0.30 -11.48 -7.36
N GLY A 224 -0.32 -11.99 -6.15
CA GLY A 224 -1.52 -12.30 -5.38
C GLY A 224 -1.21 -13.23 -4.21
N THR A 225 -2.15 -13.38 -3.29
CA THR A 225 -2.04 -14.24 -2.11
C THR A 225 -3.07 -15.34 -2.18
N ASN A 226 -2.62 -16.59 -2.10
CA ASN A 226 -3.43 -17.80 -2.32
C ASN A 226 -4.63 -17.90 -1.35
N ASP A 227 -4.40 -17.58 -0.08
CA ASP A 227 -5.42 -17.60 0.98
C ASP A 227 -5.88 -16.18 1.38
N GLY A 228 -5.54 -15.17 0.58
CA GLY A 228 -5.88 -13.77 0.82
C GLY A 228 -7.39 -13.53 0.94
N ALA A 229 -8.21 -14.27 0.18
CA ALA A 229 -9.66 -14.18 0.26
C ALA A 229 -10.21 -14.47 1.67
N GLN A 230 -9.54 -15.34 2.45
CA GLN A 230 -9.93 -15.64 3.83
C GLN A 230 -9.70 -14.42 4.72
N ALA A 231 -8.52 -13.78 4.65
CA ALA A 231 -8.23 -12.55 5.37
C ALA A 231 -9.20 -11.42 4.98
N LEU A 232 -9.45 -11.23 3.68
CA LEU A 232 -10.36 -10.21 3.17
C LEU A 232 -11.81 -10.43 3.65
N SER A 233 -12.22 -11.68 3.83
CA SER A 233 -13.56 -11.98 4.37
C SER A 233 -13.78 -11.44 5.78
N LEU A 234 -12.72 -11.43 6.61
CA LEU A 234 -12.76 -10.90 7.97
C LEU A 234 -12.91 -9.36 8.01
N LEU A 235 -12.51 -8.68 6.93
CA LEU A 235 -12.61 -7.22 6.82
C LEU A 235 -14.00 -6.74 6.40
N LYS A 236 -14.85 -7.61 5.86
CA LYS A 236 -16.17 -7.23 5.34
C LYS A 236 -17.14 -6.68 6.38
N LYS A 237 -16.93 -6.97 7.66
CA LYS A 237 -17.77 -6.48 8.76
C LYS A 237 -17.50 -5.01 9.13
N PHE A 238 -16.38 -4.43 8.73
CA PHE A 238 -15.99 -3.06 9.06
C PHE A 238 -16.53 -2.07 8.05
N GLY A 239 -16.86 -0.86 8.50
CA GLY A 239 -17.36 0.21 7.61
C GLY A 239 -16.31 0.76 6.64
N SER A 240 -15.03 0.67 6.99
CA SER A 240 -13.90 1.13 6.16
C SER A 240 -12.68 0.25 6.39
N ALA A 241 -12.13 -0.31 5.33
CA ALA A 241 -10.86 -1.03 5.34
C ALA A 241 -9.99 -0.61 4.16
N ALA A 242 -8.69 -0.49 4.39
CA ALA A 242 -7.71 -0.25 3.34
C ALA A 242 -6.62 -1.33 3.39
N VAL A 243 -6.21 -1.83 2.23
CA VAL A 243 -5.15 -2.81 2.07
C VAL A 243 -4.02 -2.18 1.27
N LEU A 244 -2.84 -2.09 1.88
CA LEU A 244 -1.64 -1.48 1.30
C LEU A 244 -0.61 -2.57 0.98
N ASN A 245 -0.10 -2.59 -0.24
CA ASN A 245 0.85 -3.60 -0.69
C ASN A 245 2.01 -2.98 -1.48
N GLY A 246 3.10 -3.74 -1.62
CA GLY A 246 4.24 -3.52 -2.49
C GLY A 246 4.28 -4.53 -3.63
N HIS A 247 5.44 -5.15 -3.81
CA HIS A 247 5.74 -6.31 -4.65
C HIS A 247 5.69 -6.06 -6.16
N ILE A 248 4.68 -5.35 -6.66
CA ILE A 248 4.48 -5.17 -8.11
C ILE A 248 5.11 -3.88 -8.66
N HIS A 249 5.65 -3.03 -7.79
CA HIS A 249 6.35 -1.77 -8.11
C HIS A 249 5.55 -0.81 -8.99
N GLN A 250 4.22 -0.90 -8.96
CA GLN A 250 3.29 -0.08 -9.74
C GLN A 250 2.11 0.34 -8.87
N VAL A 251 1.52 1.48 -9.22
CA VAL A 251 0.26 1.91 -8.61
C VAL A 251 -0.89 1.17 -9.28
N VAL A 252 -1.47 0.23 -8.55
CA VAL A 252 -2.75 -0.40 -8.90
C VAL A 252 -3.73 -0.13 -7.77
N GLN A 253 -4.92 0.31 -8.14
CA GLN A 253 -5.99 0.61 -7.18
C GLN A 253 -7.26 -0.12 -7.55
N LYS A 254 -7.94 -0.67 -6.54
CA LYS A 254 -9.21 -1.36 -6.66
C LYS A 254 -10.07 -1.01 -5.46
N VAL A 255 -11.38 -0.96 -5.64
CA VAL A 255 -12.35 -0.88 -4.55
C VAL A 255 -13.33 -2.03 -4.70
N GLU A 256 -13.57 -2.75 -3.61
CA GLU A 256 -14.53 -3.83 -3.55
C GLU A 256 -15.33 -3.74 -2.24
N GLY A 257 -16.59 -3.31 -2.37
CA GLY A 257 -17.42 -3.02 -1.19
C GLY A 257 -16.83 -1.93 -0.31
N ASN A 258 -16.55 -2.27 0.93
CA ASN A 258 -15.95 -1.38 1.94
C ASN A 258 -14.42 -1.44 1.98
N ILE A 259 -13.78 -2.21 1.09
CA ILE A 259 -12.33 -2.43 1.08
C ILE A 259 -11.72 -1.71 -0.11
N SER A 260 -10.75 -0.84 0.15
CA SER A 260 -9.89 -0.24 -0.86
C SER A 260 -8.53 -0.93 -0.89
N PHE A 261 -8.00 -1.18 -2.08
CA PHE A 261 -6.73 -1.86 -2.31
C PHE A 261 -5.77 -0.94 -3.04
N HIS A 262 -4.53 -0.91 -2.58
CA HIS A 262 -3.53 0.00 -3.11
C HIS A 262 -2.16 -0.68 -3.14
N THR A 263 -1.55 -0.76 -4.32
CA THR A 263 -0.13 -1.12 -4.43
C THR A 263 0.72 0.14 -4.61
N ALA A 264 1.94 0.13 -4.12
CA ALA A 264 2.83 1.28 -4.14
C ALA A 264 3.81 1.26 -5.32
N MET A 265 4.31 2.44 -5.70
CA MET A 265 5.56 2.54 -6.44
C MET A 265 6.72 2.05 -5.58
N SER A 266 7.70 1.40 -6.20
CA SER A 266 8.98 1.09 -5.58
C SER A 266 9.81 2.34 -5.36
N THR A 267 10.74 2.31 -4.42
CA THR A 267 11.81 3.30 -4.33
C THR A 267 13.09 2.85 -5.07
N ALA A 268 13.14 1.59 -5.53
CA ALA A 268 14.32 1.02 -6.19
C ALA A 268 14.21 1.00 -7.73
N PHE A 269 13.26 0.26 -8.29
CA PHE A 269 13.11 0.11 -9.75
C PHE A 269 11.66 -0.24 -10.12
N PRO A 270 11.20 0.08 -11.34
CA PRO A 270 9.88 -0.33 -11.80
C PRO A 270 9.89 -1.77 -12.29
N GLN A 271 8.71 -2.38 -12.37
CA GLN A 271 8.44 -3.66 -13.04
C GLN A 271 7.57 -3.45 -14.30
N PRO A 272 7.57 -4.38 -15.27
CA PRO A 272 6.71 -4.30 -16.45
C PRO A 272 5.23 -4.47 -16.06
N ALA A 273 4.34 -3.89 -16.85
CA ALA A 273 2.91 -4.13 -16.68
C ALA A 273 2.56 -5.61 -16.93
N PRO A 274 1.50 -6.15 -16.30
CA PRO A 274 1.09 -7.54 -16.48
C PRO A 274 0.99 -7.96 -17.95
N GLY A 275 1.63 -9.07 -18.32
CA GLY A 275 1.60 -9.62 -19.65
C GLY A 275 2.42 -8.88 -20.71
N THR A 276 3.11 -7.78 -20.39
CA THR A 276 3.95 -7.04 -21.36
C THR A 276 5.40 -7.53 -21.42
N ALA A 277 5.78 -8.46 -20.56
CA ALA A 277 7.06 -9.13 -20.53
C ALA A 277 6.89 -10.64 -20.26
N PRO A 278 7.93 -11.47 -20.53
CA PRO A 278 7.85 -12.91 -20.25
C PRO A 278 7.71 -13.26 -18.77
N LYS A 279 8.20 -12.40 -17.86
CA LYS A 279 8.15 -12.57 -16.41
C LYS A 279 8.21 -11.23 -15.68
N ALA A 280 7.82 -11.22 -14.42
CA ALA A 280 8.08 -10.12 -13.49
C ALA A 280 9.60 -9.89 -13.32
N GLY A 281 9.98 -8.72 -12.85
CA GLY A 281 11.36 -8.39 -12.50
C GLY A 281 11.74 -6.96 -12.85
N PRO A 282 12.99 -6.57 -12.50
CA PRO A 282 13.48 -5.21 -12.71
C PRO A 282 13.40 -4.77 -14.16
N MET A 283 12.70 -3.67 -14.41
CA MET A 283 12.54 -3.09 -15.75
C MET A 283 13.49 -1.89 -15.93
N LYS A 284 14.33 -1.94 -16.96
CA LYS A 284 15.15 -0.79 -17.34
C LYS A 284 14.30 0.26 -18.04
N VAL A 285 14.40 1.48 -17.60
CA VAL A 285 13.82 2.67 -18.24
C VAL A 285 14.92 3.68 -18.55
N PRO A 286 14.71 4.66 -19.43
CA PRO A 286 15.67 5.75 -19.63
C PRO A 286 16.04 6.42 -18.31
N ALA A 287 17.32 6.75 -18.10
CA ALA A 287 17.83 7.24 -16.81
C ALA A 287 17.12 8.53 -16.33
N ASP A 288 16.74 9.40 -17.27
CA ASP A 288 15.96 10.61 -17.01
C ASP A 288 14.50 10.33 -16.58
N LYS A 289 13.99 9.13 -16.87
CA LYS A 289 12.63 8.68 -16.50
C LYS A 289 12.58 7.87 -15.23
N LEU A 290 13.69 7.32 -14.75
CA LEU A 290 13.68 6.44 -13.58
C LEU A 290 12.97 7.08 -12.37
N LYS A 291 13.31 8.32 -12.03
CA LYS A 291 12.76 9.03 -10.89
C LYS A 291 11.27 9.42 -11.05
N THR A 292 10.73 9.38 -12.27
CA THR A 292 9.31 9.66 -12.53
C THR A 292 8.41 8.43 -12.33
N VAL A 293 8.99 7.24 -12.22
CA VAL A 293 8.29 5.97 -12.01
C VAL A 293 8.57 5.34 -10.63
N LEU A 294 9.46 5.96 -9.86
CA LEU A 294 9.70 5.64 -8.45
C LEU A 294 9.03 6.68 -7.57
N GLY A 295 8.60 6.31 -6.36
CA GLY A 295 7.87 7.27 -5.54
C GLY A 295 7.57 6.84 -4.12
N ILE A 296 6.81 7.71 -3.46
CA ILE A 296 6.21 7.51 -2.14
C ILE A 296 4.71 7.70 -2.24
N ARG A 297 3.97 7.20 -1.25
CA ARG A 297 2.54 7.49 -1.07
C ARG A 297 2.32 8.21 0.25
N GLU A 298 1.71 9.39 0.19
CA GLU A 298 1.10 10.01 1.35
C GLU A 298 -0.28 9.41 1.59
N VAL A 299 -0.62 9.17 2.85
CA VAL A 299 -1.94 8.73 3.28
C VAL A 299 -2.41 9.66 4.38
N ASN A 300 -3.54 10.31 4.15
CA ASN A 300 -4.18 11.18 5.12
C ASN A 300 -5.44 10.51 5.66
N TYR A 301 -5.51 10.29 6.95
CA TYR A 301 -6.71 9.84 7.63
C TYR A 301 -7.53 11.03 8.10
N VAL A 302 -8.81 11.03 7.77
CA VAL A 302 -9.77 12.04 8.19
C VAL A 302 -10.76 11.38 9.15
N GLU A 303 -10.64 11.67 10.44
CA GLU A 303 -11.42 11.03 11.50
C GLU A 303 -12.93 11.14 11.27
N THR A 304 -13.41 12.33 10.96
CA THR A 304 -14.86 12.57 10.74
C THR A 304 -15.46 11.81 9.56
N ALA A 305 -14.62 11.40 8.61
CA ALA A 305 -15.03 10.66 7.42
C ALA A 305 -14.71 9.16 7.51
N HIS A 306 -13.95 8.72 8.52
CA HIS A 306 -13.41 7.36 8.65
C HIS A 306 -12.77 6.86 7.35
N SER A 307 -12.09 7.74 6.61
CA SER A 307 -11.56 7.46 5.28
C SER A 307 -10.08 7.82 5.16
N LEU A 308 -9.40 7.10 4.27
CA LEU A 308 -8.03 7.39 3.87
C LEU A 308 -8.03 8.08 2.51
N ALA A 309 -7.34 9.21 2.41
CA ALA A 309 -7.00 9.85 1.15
C ALA A 309 -5.55 9.53 0.80
N THR A 310 -5.30 8.98 -0.38
CA THR A 310 -3.96 8.57 -0.83
C THR A 310 -3.46 9.49 -1.94
N ILE A 311 -2.20 9.88 -1.88
CA ILE A 311 -1.52 10.70 -2.89
C ILE A 311 -0.22 10.01 -3.28
N ASP A 312 -0.15 9.49 -4.50
CA ASP A 312 1.08 8.93 -5.05
C ASP A 312 1.96 10.03 -5.62
N SER A 313 3.19 10.12 -5.14
CA SER A 313 4.14 11.19 -5.48
C SER A 313 5.43 10.62 -6.05
N PRO A 314 5.71 10.77 -7.37
CA PRO A 314 6.98 10.37 -7.96
C PRO A 314 8.17 11.09 -7.32
N LEU A 315 9.38 10.49 -7.35
CA LEU A 315 10.60 11.10 -6.80
C LEU A 315 11.00 12.38 -7.55
N ALA A 316 10.69 12.47 -8.84
CA ALA A 316 10.81 13.69 -9.61
C ALA A 316 9.56 13.93 -10.46
N SER A 317 9.28 15.19 -10.76
CA SER A 317 8.23 15.55 -11.72
C SER A 317 8.62 15.08 -13.12
N ALA A 318 7.62 14.70 -13.93
CA ALA A 318 7.81 14.27 -15.32
C ALA A 318 8.27 15.43 -16.22
#